data_6d7c610a8bd897c1cd7435fa3fc24016
#
_entry.id   6d7c610a8bd897c1cd7435fa3fc24016
#
_cell.length_a   1.000
_cell.length_b   1.000
_cell.length_c   1.000
_cell.angle_alpha   90.00
_cell.angle_beta   90.00
_cell.angle_gamma   90.00
#
_symmetry.space_group_name_H-M   'P 1'
#
loop_
_entity.id
_entity.type
_entity.pdbx_description
1 polymer ?
#
loop_
_entity_poly.entity_id
_entity_poly.type
_entity_poly.pdbx_seq_one_letter_code
_entity_poly.pdbx_strand_id
1 'polypeptide(L)'
;MAASKQELREQRRRVRQMEARRSLRDAQQQRRRRDNVLAVGAGAVAVALGVVLQLTAFASNPSPEEYAAVQAGLQTPSATPSPSEGNVGNIPSADVARGKTFTGTLTLNGKPLGVTLDGTKAPQAVSVFKTLADQDFFTKNGCHRLTTASIYVLQCGSKDGKGAVDPGFQWGPVENVPADGKYPAGTIAVARAASTHSNSTQFFITYKDSVLPVDQGGYTVMGHVTSGLDTVTSLAAAGVKAGGSSATDGPPATAVTIDSFTLK
;
A
#
# COMPACT_ATOMS: atom_id res chain seq x y z
N MET A 1 -21.74 65.76 41.50
CA MET A 1 -22.77 64.74 41.20
C MET A 1 -22.18 63.37 41.54
N ALA A 2 -22.73 62.64 42.53
CA ALA A 2 -22.23 61.32 42.92
C ALA A 2 -22.75 60.28 41.90
N ALA A 3 -21.88 59.43 41.40
CA ALA A 3 -22.24 58.35 40.51
C ALA A 3 -23.29 57.43 41.12
N SER A 4 -24.31 57.03 40.33
CA SER A 4 -25.39 56.21 40.84
C SER A 4 -24.86 54.82 41.28
N LYS A 5 -25.52 54.22 42.25
CA LYS A 5 -25.15 52.83 42.75
C LYS A 5 -25.08 51.81 41.59
N GLN A 6 -25.76 52.06 40.51
CA GLN A 6 -25.83 51.20 39.33
C GLN A 6 -24.57 51.36 38.46
N GLU A 7 -24.10 52.57 38.25
CA GLU A 7 -22.83 52.86 37.54
C GLU A 7 -21.61 52.28 38.27
N LEU A 8 -21.56 52.34 39.56
CA LEU A 8 -20.52 51.74 40.38
C LEU A 8 -20.49 50.20 40.28
N ARG A 9 -21.67 49.56 40.18
CA ARG A 9 -21.78 48.12 39.97
C ARG A 9 -21.30 47.71 38.56
N GLU A 10 -21.66 48.47 37.57
CA GLU A 10 -21.19 48.22 36.18
C GLU A 10 -19.68 48.42 36.04
N GLN A 11 -19.13 49.47 36.61
CA GLN A 11 -17.69 49.69 36.65
C GLN A 11 -16.94 48.51 37.29
N ARG A 12 -17.42 48.05 38.44
CA ARG A 12 -16.83 46.88 39.14
C ARG A 12 -16.93 45.61 38.30
N ARG A 13 -18.01 45.39 37.54
CA ARG A 13 -18.14 44.25 36.63
C ARG A 13 -17.15 44.36 35.47
N ARG A 14 -16.98 45.52 34.86
CA ARG A 14 -16.00 45.77 33.76
C ARG A 14 -14.56 45.53 34.25
N VAL A 15 -14.21 46.05 35.40
CA VAL A 15 -12.88 45.86 36.00
C VAL A 15 -12.60 44.36 36.21
N ARG A 16 -13.52 43.61 36.87
CA ARG A 16 -13.37 42.16 37.09
C ARG A 16 -13.24 41.40 35.75
N GLN A 17 -13.99 41.78 34.73
CA GLN A 17 -13.87 41.16 33.41
C GLN A 17 -12.51 41.43 32.75
N MET A 18 -11.99 42.64 32.89
CA MET A 18 -10.66 42.98 32.36
C MET A 18 -9.54 42.25 33.11
N GLU A 19 -9.63 42.13 34.44
CA GLU A 19 -8.69 41.40 35.28
C GLU A 19 -8.70 39.90 34.94
N ALA A 20 -9.88 39.29 34.77
CA ALA A 20 -10.02 37.89 34.35
C ALA A 20 -9.42 37.64 32.96
N ARG A 21 -9.61 38.59 32.03
CA ARG A 21 -8.99 38.48 30.70
C ARG A 21 -7.46 38.63 30.72
N ARG A 22 -6.94 39.50 31.62
CA ARG A 22 -5.49 39.66 31.81
C ARG A 22 -4.88 38.40 32.39
N SER A 23 -5.45 37.85 33.44
CA SER A 23 -4.95 36.63 34.05
C SER A 23 -4.96 35.42 33.11
N LEU A 24 -5.95 35.29 32.24
CA LEU A 24 -5.98 34.27 31.20
C LEU A 24 -4.87 34.44 30.16
N ARG A 25 -4.62 35.68 29.74
CA ARG A 25 -3.53 35.97 28.77
C ARG A 25 -2.16 35.67 29.38
N ASP A 26 -1.95 36.07 30.63
CA ASP A 26 -0.69 35.82 31.33
C ASP A 26 -0.45 34.33 31.55
N ALA A 27 -1.48 33.56 31.90
CA ALA A 27 -1.42 32.11 32.02
C ALA A 27 -1.11 31.45 30.65
N GLN A 28 -1.70 31.92 29.56
CA GLN A 28 -1.42 31.42 28.21
C GLN A 28 0.00 31.74 27.76
N GLN A 29 0.51 32.95 28.07
CA GLN A 29 1.88 33.34 27.74
C GLN A 29 2.91 32.49 28.52
N GLN A 30 2.65 32.23 29.80
CA GLN A 30 3.52 31.36 30.61
C GLN A 30 3.55 29.93 30.07
N ARG A 31 2.40 29.36 29.70
CA ARG A 31 2.33 28.04 29.05
C ARG A 31 3.14 28.02 27.73
N ARG A 32 2.92 28.97 26.85
CA ARG A 32 3.67 29.07 25.58
C ARG A 32 5.19 29.19 25.78
N ARG A 33 5.64 29.98 26.77
CA ARG A 33 7.07 30.09 27.06
C ARG A 33 7.65 28.76 27.56
N ARG A 34 6.96 28.06 28.45
CA ARG A 34 7.38 26.75 28.94
C ARG A 34 7.42 25.72 27.82
N ASP A 35 6.39 25.68 26.99
CA ASP A 35 6.28 24.71 25.90
C ASP A 35 7.37 24.97 24.83
N ASN A 36 7.67 26.23 24.53
CA ASN A 36 8.77 26.60 23.63
C ASN A 36 10.15 26.21 24.21
N VAL A 37 10.39 26.42 25.51
CA VAL A 37 11.65 26.00 26.14
C VAL A 37 11.80 24.48 26.11
N LEU A 38 10.71 23.74 26.39
CA LEU A 38 10.71 22.27 26.30
C LEU A 38 10.94 21.79 24.86
N ALA A 39 10.32 22.43 23.86
CA ALA A 39 10.51 22.08 22.45
C ALA A 39 11.96 22.36 21.97
N VAL A 40 12.53 23.50 22.34
CA VAL A 40 13.93 23.84 22.02
C VAL A 40 14.88 22.88 22.72
N GLY A 41 14.64 22.53 23.99
CA GLY A 41 15.45 21.56 24.74
C GLY A 41 15.40 20.16 24.10
N ALA A 42 14.22 19.68 23.74
CA ALA A 42 14.05 18.38 23.06
C ALA A 42 14.74 18.37 21.68
N GLY A 43 14.64 19.46 20.92
CA GLY A 43 15.33 19.62 19.64
C GLY A 43 16.85 19.58 19.77
N ALA A 44 17.40 20.27 20.77
CA ALA A 44 18.85 20.28 21.03
C ALA A 44 19.39 18.89 21.42
N VAL A 45 18.63 18.14 22.24
CA VAL A 45 18.99 16.75 22.60
C VAL A 45 18.94 15.82 21.37
N ALA A 46 17.96 15.96 20.52
CA ALA A 46 17.86 15.16 19.29
C ALA A 46 19.02 15.42 18.32
N VAL A 47 19.42 16.69 18.16
CA VAL A 47 20.58 17.08 17.34
C VAL A 47 21.88 16.54 17.95
N ALA A 48 22.06 16.66 19.27
CA ALA A 48 23.26 16.14 19.95
C ALA A 48 23.36 14.61 19.82
N LEU A 49 22.26 13.88 19.97
CA LEU A 49 22.21 12.43 19.76
C LEU A 49 22.50 12.06 18.30
N GLY A 50 21.97 12.83 17.33
CA GLY A 50 22.27 12.64 15.91
C GLY A 50 23.74 12.83 15.58
N VAL A 51 24.37 13.86 16.13
CA VAL A 51 25.82 14.12 15.96
C VAL A 51 26.67 13.02 16.60
N VAL A 52 26.30 12.56 17.80
CA VAL A 52 27.03 11.46 18.48
C VAL A 52 26.88 10.17 17.68
N LEU A 53 25.67 9.85 17.18
CA LEU A 53 25.44 8.68 16.34
C LEU A 53 26.25 8.76 15.04
N GLN A 54 26.32 9.94 14.43
CA GLN A 54 27.10 10.17 13.21
C GLN A 54 28.62 10.02 13.46
N LEU A 55 29.13 10.54 14.57
CA LEU A 55 30.54 10.41 14.94
C LEU A 55 30.93 9.00 15.38
N THR A 56 30.02 8.21 15.93
CA THR A 56 30.32 6.83 16.39
C THR A 56 30.02 5.78 15.32
N ALA A 57 28.92 5.92 14.55
CA ALA A 57 28.54 4.95 13.54
C ALA A 57 29.30 5.13 12.21
N PHE A 58 29.79 6.34 11.91
CA PHE A 58 30.52 6.67 10.68
C PHE A 58 32.00 7.04 10.92
N ALA A 59 32.53 6.86 12.14
CA ALA A 59 33.95 7.05 12.44
C ALA A 59 34.88 6.07 11.69
N SER A 60 34.32 5.02 11.13
CA SER A 60 35.01 4.03 10.29
C SER A 60 34.74 4.19 8.80
N ASN A 61 34.21 5.32 8.35
CA ASN A 61 34.16 5.59 6.93
C ASN A 61 35.59 5.65 6.36
N PRO A 62 35.86 4.86 5.28
CA PRO A 62 37.18 4.88 4.68
C PRO A 62 37.54 6.29 4.20
N SER A 63 38.83 6.65 4.36
CA SER A 63 39.36 7.93 3.90
C SER A 63 39.20 8.10 2.37
N PRO A 64 39.24 9.33 1.84
CA PRO A 64 39.21 9.54 0.40
C PRO A 64 40.28 8.74 -0.37
N GLU A 65 41.41 8.47 0.28
CA GLU A 65 42.52 7.67 -0.29
C GLU A 65 42.16 6.16 -0.31
N GLU A 66 41.47 5.66 0.71
CA GLU A 66 40.95 4.29 0.71
C GLU A 66 39.85 4.12 -0.30
N TYR A 67 38.95 5.12 -0.50
CA TYR A 67 38.01 5.13 -1.60
C TYR A 67 38.70 5.13 -2.96
N ALA A 68 39.76 5.88 -3.17
CA ALA A 68 40.53 5.91 -4.40
C ALA A 68 41.26 4.58 -4.64
N ALA A 69 41.78 3.93 -3.61
CA ALA A 69 42.44 2.62 -3.69
C ALA A 69 41.42 1.51 -4.02
N VAL A 70 40.22 1.56 -3.46
CA VAL A 70 39.10 0.64 -3.80
C VAL A 70 38.63 0.88 -5.24
N GLN A 71 38.54 2.13 -5.70
CA GLN A 71 38.21 2.45 -7.09
C GLN A 71 39.29 2.02 -8.08
N ALA A 72 40.56 2.13 -7.73
CA ALA A 72 41.68 1.66 -8.58
C ALA A 72 41.74 0.11 -8.65
N GLY A 73 41.26 -0.60 -7.61
CA GLY A 73 41.10 -2.06 -7.61
C GLY A 73 39.82 -2.57 -8.32
N LEU A 74 38.89 -1.65 -8.65
CA LEU A 74 37.64 -1.93 -9.34
C LEU A 74 37.73 -1.72 -10.86
N GLN A 75 38.88 -1.98 -11.48
CA GLN A 75 38.92 -2.21 -12.92
C GLN A 75 38.36 -3.61 -13.20
N THR A 76 37.05 -3.58 -13.48
CA THR A 76 36.25 -4.66 -14.07
C THR A 76 36.42 -6.08 -13.50
N PRO A 77 35.63 -6.45 -12.52
CA PRO A 77 34.90 -7.67 -12.65
C PRO A 77 33.72 -7.34 -13.57
N SER A 78 33.64 -8.04 -14.69
CA SER A 78 32.35 -8.28 -15.38
C SER A 78 31.28 -8.37 -14.30
N ALA A 79 30.23 -7.55 -14.38
CA ALA A 79 29.15 -7.59 -13.42
C ALA A 79 28.74 -9.05 -13.21
N THR A 80 29.14 -9.63 -12.10
CA THR A 80 28.54 -10.88 -11.64
C THR A 80 27.06 -10.53 -11.57
N PRO A 81 26.16 -11.17 -12.35
CA PRO A 81 24.74 -10.87 -12.24
C PRO A 81 24.42 -11.01 -10.75
N SER A 82 23.86 -9.96 -10.18
CA SER A 82 23.19 -10.05 -8.88
C SER A 82 22.39 -11.34 -8.90
N PRO A 83 22.46 -12.21 -7.89
CA PRO A 83 21.75 -13.48 -7.95
C PRO A 83 20.37 -13.18 -8.48
N SER A 84 20.03 -13.68 -9.67
CA SER A 84 18.73 -13.46 -10.26
C SER A 84 17.76 -13.90 -9.19
N GLU A 85 16.89 -13.00 -8.73
CA GLU A 85 15.83 -13.39 -7.81
C GLU A 85 15.05 -14.48 -8.53
N GLY A 86 15.34 -15.74 -8.21
CA GLY A 86 14.74 -16.90 -8.87
C GLY A 86 13.32 -17.11 -8.35
N ASN A 87 12.52 -17.79 -9.12
CA ASN A 87 11.23 -18.26 -8.66
C ASN A 87 11.41 -19.23 -7.47
N VAL A 88 10.51 -19.13 -6.47
CA VAL A 88 10.48 -20.00 -5.28
C VAL A 88 9.24 -20.89 -5.35
N GLY A 89 9.43 -22.17 -5.13
CA GLY A 89 8.35 -23.16 -5.20
C GLY A 89 8.13 -23.73 -6.60
N ASN A 90 7.05 -24.49 -6.74
CA ASN A 90 6.70 -25.13 -8.00
C ASN A 90 5.89 -24.16 -8.89
N ILE A 91 6.60 -23.24 -9.54
CA ILE A 91 5.99 -22.22 -10.41
C ILE A 91 5.79 -22.84 -11.81
N PRO A 92 4.54 -22.81 -12.35
CA PRO A 92 4.27 -23.30 -13.70
C PRO A 92 5.10 -22.59 -14.76
N SER A 93 5.49 -23.30 -15.82
CA SER A 93 6.17 -22.69 -16.97
C SER A 93 5.27 -21.65 -17.63
N ALA A 94 5.83 -20.50 -18.01
CA ALA A 94 5.14 -19.48 -18.78
C ALA A 94 4.56 -20.03 -20.12
N ASP A 95 5.09 -21.15 -20.64
CA ASP A 95 4.65 -21.75 -21.89
C ASP A 95 3.21 -22.33 -21.81
N VAL A 96 2.69 -22.58 -20.63
CA VAL A 96 1.28 -22.95 -20.43
C VAL A 96 0.35 -21.90 -21.03
N ALA A 97 0.70 -20.61 -20.89
CA ALA A 97 -0.14 -19.48 -21.31
C ALA A 97 0.45 -18.65 -22.46
N ARG A 98 1.72 -18.86 -22.80
CA ARG A 98 2.39 -18.05 -23.83
C ARG A 98 1.63 -18.04 -25.16
N GLY A 99 1.30 -16.83 -25.63
CA GLY A 99 0.58 -16.62 -26.89
C GLY A 99 -0.90 -17.02 -26.85
N LYS A 100 -1.46 -17.30 -25.67
CA LYS A 100 -2.85 -17.70 -25.51
C LYS A 100 -3.64 -16.66 -24.73
N THR A 101 -4.92 -16.60 -25.00
CA THR A 101 -5.90 -15.82 -24.24
C THR A 101 -6.90 -16.80 -23.61
N PHE A 102 -7.16 -16.61 -22.34
CA PHE A 102 -8.14 -17.42 -21.60
C PHE A 102 -9.34 -16.58 -21.23
N THR A 103 -10.52 -17.10 -21.49
CA THR A 103 -11.78 -16.51 -21.03
C THR A 103 -12.40 -17.36 -19.93
N GLY A 104 -13.17 -16.75 -19.03
CA GLY A 104 -13.75 -17.53 -17.96
C GLY A 104 -14.66 -16.73 -17.05
N THR A 105 -14.92 -17.31 -15.90
CA THR A 105 -15.80 -16.73 -14.89
C THR A 105 -15.16 -16.78 -13.52
N LEU A 106 -15.11 -15.63 -12.86
CA LEU A 106 -14.82 -15.48 -11.44
C LEU A 106 -16.14 -15.23 -10.71
N THR A 107 -16.55 -16.12 -9.82
CA THR A 107 -17.80 -15.98 -9.07
C THR A 107 -17.49 -15.47 -7.66
N LEU A 108 -18.06 -14.31 -7.30
CA LEU A 108 -17.92 -13.68 -5.99
C LEU A 108 -19.27 -13.61 -5.28
N ASN A 109 -19.43 -14.26 -4.12
CA ASN A 109 -20.68 -14.31 -3.35
C ASN A 109 -21.89 -14.67 -4.23
N GLY A 110 -21.77 -15.71 -5.06
CA GLY A 110 -22.80 -16.18 -5.99
C GLY A 110 -23.00 -15.29 -7.23
N LYS A 111 -22.22 -14.22 -7.41
CA LYS A 111 -22.35 -13.30 -8.55
C LYS A 111 -21.22 -13.55 -9.55
N PRO A 112 -21.52 -13.89 -10.81
CA PRO A 112 -20.51 -14.15 -11.83
C PRO A 112 -19.92 -12.85 -12.39
N LEU A 113 -18.60 -12.84 -12.56
CA LEU A 113 -17.84 -11.87 -13.33
C LEU A 113 -17.24 -12.60 -14.54
N GLY A 114 -17.53 -12.14 -15.75
CA GLY A 114 -16.80 -12.58 -16.94
C GLY A 114 -15.40 -11.99 -16.91
N VAL A 115 -14.40 -12.79 -17.23
CA VAL A 115 -12.99 -12.36 -17.23
C VAL A 115 -12.25 -12.85 -18.47
N THR A 116 -11.21 -12.08 -18.84
CA THR A 116 -10.26 -12.48 -19.89
C THR A 116 -8.85 -12.27 -19.35
N LEU A 117 -7.98 -13.29 -19.45
CA LEU A 117 -6.56 -13.23 -19.13
C LEU A 117 -5.74 -13.34 -20.41
N ASP A 118 -4.72 -12.47 -20.55
CA ASP A 118 -3.90 -12.30 -21.77
C ASP A 118 -2.48 -12.85 -21.56
N GLY A 119 -2.27 -14.12 -21.90
CA GLY A 119 -0.95 -14.78 -21.84
C GLY A 119 -0.02 -14.36 -23.00
N THR A 120 -0.46 -13.50 -23.91
CA THR A 120 0.44 -12.88 -24.89
C THR A 120 1.25 -11.76 -24.26
N LYS A 121 0.67 -11.06 -23.28
CA LYS A 121 1.28 -9.92 -22.59
C LYS A 121 1.88 -10.29 -21.24
N ALA A 122 1.27 -11.22 -20.52
CA ALA A 122 1.70 -11.66 -19.19
C ALA A 122 1.73 -13.19 -19.09
N PRO A 123 2.59 -13.87 -19.86
CA PRO A 123 2.59 -15.33 -19.96
C PRO A 123 2.86 -16.03 -18.63
N GLN A 124 3.77 -15.54 -17.80
CA GLN A 124 4.05 -16.15 -16.49
C GLN A 124 2.88 -15.98 -15.54
N ALA A 125 2.34 -14.77 -15.44
CA ALA A 125 1.18 -14.50 -14.58
C ALA A 125 -0.03 -15.35 -14.98
N VAL A 126 -0.38 -15.34 -16.26
CA VAL A 126 -1.54 -16.10 -16.75
C VAL A 126 -1.35 -17.60 -16.57
N SER A 127 -0.11 -18.11 -16.78
CA SER A 127 0.21 -19.51 -16.49
C SER A 127 -0.04 -19.89 -15.03
N VAL A 128 0.42 -19.07 -14.10
CA VAL A 128 0.21 -19.29 -12.66
C VAL A 128 -1.29 -19.30 -12.34
N PHE A 129 -2.01 -18.26 -12.73
CA PHE A 129 -3.43 -18.13 -12.38
C PHE A 129 -4.31 -19.16 -13.08
N LYS A 130 -4.00 -19.56 -14.33
CA LYS A 130 -4.69 -20.66 -15.02
C LYS A 130 -4.47 -22.00 -14.27
N THR A 131 -3.23 -22.28 -13.91
CA THR A 131 -2.91 -23.52 -13.19
C THR A 131 -3.58 -23.58 -11.82
N LEU A 132 -3.55 -22.48 -11.06
CA LEU A 132 -4.21 -22.39 -9.76
C LEU A 132 -5.73 -22.49 -9.88
N ALA A 133 -6.33 -21.92 -10.92
CA ALA A 133 -7.76 -22.04 -11.19
C ALA A 133 -8.15 -23.50 -11.52
N ASP A 134 -7.34 -24.19 -12.33
CA ASP A 134 -7.57 -25.62 -12.65
C ASP A 134 -7.43 -26.54 -11.43
N GLN A 135 -6.69 -26.11 -10.41
CA GLN A 135 -6.53 -26.81 -9.14
C GLN A 135 -7.54 -26.41 -8.07
N ASP A 136 -8.57 -25.63 -8.43
CA ASP A 136 -9.58 -25.12 -7.49
C ASP A 136 -8.99 -24.30 -6.29
N PHE A 137 -7.75 -23.81 -6.43
CA PHE A 137 -7.04 -23.09 -5.36
C PHE A 137 -7.84 -21.91 -4.81
N PHE A 138 -8.56 -21.22 -5.67
CA PHE A 138 -9.31 -20.01 -5.28
C PHE A 138 -10.68 -20.31 -4.66
N THR A 139 -11.19 -21.54 -4.80
CA THR A 139 -12.53 -21.90 -4.32
C THR A 139 -12.62 -21.78 -2.80
N LYS A 140 -13.63 -21.07 -2.31
CA LYS A 140 -13.84 -20.68 -0.90
C LYS A 140 -12.77 -19.75 -0.31
N ASN A 141 -11.92 -19.15 -1.17
CA ASN A 141 -10.93 -18.20 -0.75
C ASN A 141 -11.55 -16.80 -0.55
N GLY A 142 -11.02 -16.02 0.40
CA GLY A 142 -11.52 -14.69 0.72
C GLY A 142 -10.85 -13.55 -0.04
N CYS A 143 -11.58 -12.47 -0.29
CA CYS A 143 -10.99 -11.17 -0.63
C CYS A 143 -10.74 -10.39 0.66
N HIS A 144 -9.50 -10.26 1.03
CA HIS A 144 -9.08 -9.79 2.35
C HIS A 144 -8.86 -8.29 2.46
N ARG A 145 -8.78 -7.56 1.32
CA ARG A 145 -8.51 -6.12 1.31
C ARG A 145 -9.36 -5.41 0.28
N LEU A 146 -9.93 -4.30 0.70
CA LEU A 146 -10.64 -3.32 -0.11
C LEU A 146 -10.03 -1.96 0.15
N THR A 147 -9.78 -1.17 -0.91
CA THR A 147 -9.43 0.25 -0.79
C THR A 147 -10.51 1.11 -1.43
N THR A 148 -10.89 2.21 -0.77
CA THR A 148 -12.01 3.08 -1.18
C THR A 148 -11.62 4.53 -1.37
N ALA A 149 -10.32 4.85 -1.23
CA ALA A 149 -9.76 6.17 -1.48
C ALA A 149 -8.37 6.06 -2.13
N SER A 150 -7.99 7.03 -2.92
CA SER A 150 -6.75 7.13 -3.70
C SER A 150 -6.61 6.06 -4.78
N ILE A 151 -6.72 4.79 -4.41
CA ILE A 151 -6.82 3.65 -5.32
C ILE A 151 -8.07 2.85 -4.98
N TYR A 152 -8.64 2.17 -5.97
CA TYR A 152 -9.94 1.51 -5.85
C TYR A 152 -9.81 0.05 -6.25
N VAL A 153 -9.37 -0.79 -5.31
CA VAL A 153 -9.08 -2.20 -5.56
C VAL A 153 -9.79 -3.12 -4.58
N LEU A 154 -10.21 -4.28 -5.08
CA LEU A 154 -10.58 -5.44 -4.28
C LEU A 154 -9.48 -6.50 -4.46
N GLN A 155 -8.78 -6.88 -3.40
CA GLN A 155 -7.66 -7.80 -3.42
C GLN A 155 -8.03 -9.14 -2.80
N CYS A 156 -7.69 -10.23 -3.49
CA CYS A 156 -8.08 -11.60 -3.19
C CYS A 156 -6.91 -12.58 -3.38
N GLY A 157 -7.12 -13.86 -3.11
CA GLY A 157 -6.25 -14.95 -3.56
C GLY A 157 -5.06 -15.24 -2.65
N SER A 158 -5.01 -14.71 -1.42
CA SER A 158 -3.99 -15.17 -0.45
C SER A 158 -4.25 -16.62 -0.05
N LYS A 159 -3.20 -17.40 0.21
CA LYS A 159 -3.30 -18.82 0.58
C LYS A 159 -4.22 -19.08 1.78
N ASP A 160 -4.19 -18.17 2.74
CA ASP A 160 -5.00 -18.26 3.97
C ASP A 160 -6.34 -17.53 3.88
N GLY A 161 -6.65 -16.88 2.74
CA GLY A 161 -7.82 -16.03 2.55
C GLY A 161 -7.82 -14.74 3.39
N LYS A 162 -6.74 -14.45 4.13
CA LYS A 162 -6.65 -13.31 5.08
C LYS A 162 -5.55 -12.32 4.74
N GLY A 163 -4.81 -12.55 3.66
CA GLY A 163 -3.78 -11.64 3.16
C GLY A 163 -2.34 -12.04 3.44
N ALA A 164 -2.09 -13.19 4.07
CA ALA A 164 -0.73 -13.65 4.30
C ALA A 164 0.02 -13.89 2.97
N VAL A 165 1.27 -13.45 2.96
CA VAL A 165 2.21 -13.76 1.86
C VAL A 165 2.64 -15.22 2.00
N ASP A 166 2.68 -15.96 0.89
CA ASP A 166 3.29 -17.30 0.85
C ASP A 166 4.77 -17.20 0.45
N PRO A 167 5.72 -17.31 1.39
CA PRO A 167 7.14 -17.23 1.08
C PRO A 167 7.63 -18.45 0.29
N GLY A 168 6.87 -19.54 0.29
CA GLY A 168 7.18 -20.77 -0.45
C GLY A 168 6.66 -20.79 -1.88
N PHE A 169 5.96 -19.72 -2.33
CA PHE A 169 5.43 -19.60 -3.69
C PHE A 169 5.56 -18.17 -4.18
N GLN A 170 6.70 -17.86 -4.79
CA GLN A 170 7.00 -16.52 -5.32
C GLN A 170 7.59 -16.61 -6.72
N TRP A 171 7.26 -15.66 -7.57
CA TRP A 171 7.68 -15.62 -8.96
C TRP A 171 7.82 -14.20 -9.49
N GLY A 172 8.50 -14.08 -10.62
CA GLY A 172 8.74 -12.84 -11.33
C GLY A 172 9.55 -13.05 -12.62
N PRO A 173 10.01 -11.95 -13.19
CA PRO A 173 9.70 -10.57 -12.82
C PRO A 173 8.27 -10.16 -13.16
N VAL A 174 7.90 -8.91 -12.84
CA VAL A 174 6.62 -8.32 -13.30
C VAL A 174 6.54 -8.28 -14.82
N GLU A 175 5.32 -8.41 -15.36
CA GLU A 175 5.03 -8.43 -16.79
C GLU A 175 3.97 -7.37 -17.12
N ASN A 176 3.93 -6.85 -18.34
CA ASN A 176 2.85 -5.99 -18.86
C ASN A 176 2.42 -4.87 -17.88
N VAL A 177 3.40 -4.15 -17.33
CA VAL A 177 3.17 -3.04 -16.41
C VAL A 177 2.82 -1.78 -17.21
N PRO A 178 1.71 -1.06 -16.91
CA PRO A 178 1.42 0.23 -17.53
C PRO A 178 2.50 1.26 -17.17
N ALA A 179 3.18 1.81 -18.17
CA ALA A 179 4.29 2.75 -17.97
C ALA A 179 3.85 4.06 -17.27
N ASP A 180 2.59 4.45 -17.42
CA ASP A 180 2.01 5.64 -16.82
C ASP A 180 1.31 5.34 -15.46
N GLY A 181 1.38 4.12 -14.99
CA GLY A 181 0.78 3.67 -13.73
C GLY A 181 -0.75 3.65 -13.72
N LYS A 182 -1.41 3.81 -14.88
CA LYS A 182 -2.87 3.80 -14.97
C LYS A 182 -3.40 2.38 -15.10
N TYR A 183 -4.29 2.04 -14.18
CA TYR A 183 -5.03 0.78 -14.14
C TYR A 183 -6.53 1.10 -14.25
N PRO A 184 -7.11 1.06 -15.47
CA PRO A 184 -8.52 1.35 -15.68
C PRO A 184 -9.44 0.42 -14.88
N ALA A 185 -10.67 0.86 -14.66
CA ALA A 185 -11.70 0.02 -14.03
C ALA A 185 -11.85 -1.32 -14.78
N GLY A 186 -11.93 -2.40 -14.02
CA GLY A 186 -11.99 -3.76 -14.55
C GLY A 186 -10.60 -4.42 -14.77
N THR A 187 -9.48 -3.72 -14.56
CA THR A 187 -8.16 -4.36 -14.65
C THR A 187 -8.02 -5.46 -13.60
N ILE A 188 -7.46 -6.61 -14.01
CA ILE A 188 -7.06 -7.70 -13.14
C ILE A 188 -5.53 -7.75 -13.13
N ALA A 189 -4.93 -7.48 -11.96
CA ALA A 189 -3.49 -7.41 -11.82
C ALA A 189 -2.99 -8.23 -10.62
N VAL A 190 -1.72 -8.65 -10.70
CA VAL A 190 -1.08 -9.46 -9.66
C VAL A 190 -0.62 -8.56 -8.52
N ALA A 191 -0.97 -8.92 -7.28
CA ALA A 191 -0.43 -8.28 -6.10
C ALA A 191 0.93 -8.85 -5.72
N ARG A 192 1.83 -7.98 -5.27
CA ARG A 192 3.20 -8.34 -4.86
C ARG A 192 3.66 -7.53 -3.65
N ALA A 193 4.72 -7.96 -3.01
CA ALA A 193 5.47 -7.20 -2.01
C ALA A 193 6.48 -6.23 -2.69
N ALA A 194 7.58 -5.89 -2.06
CA ALA A 194 8.51 -4.88 -2.57
C ALA A 194 9.29 -5.31 -3.82
N SER A 195 9.76 -6.58 -3.88
CA SER A 195 10.52 -7.09 -5.02
C SER A 195 9.63 -7.34 -6.24
N THR A 196 10.17 -7.13 -7.45
CA THR A 196 9.52 -7.50 -8.71
C THR A 196 9.36 -9.03 -8.88
N HIS A 197 10.05 -9.83 -8.06
CA HIS A 197 9.95 -11.29 -7.98
C HIS A 197 9.13 -11.78 -6.78
N SER A 198 8.38 -10.90 -6.14
CA SER A 198 7.49 -11.26 -5.04
C SER A 198 6.02 -11.41 -5.44
N ASN A 199 5.75 -11.63 -6.74
CA ASN A 199 4.43 -12.06 -7.17
C ASN A 199 4.11 -13.42 -6.54
N SER A 200 2.84 -13.65 -6.19
CA SER A 200 2.40 -14.91 -5.59
C SER A 200 1.02 -15.29 -6.14
N THR A 201 0.13 -15.76 -5.29
CA THR A 201 -1.23 -16.18 -5.65
C THR A 201 -2.25 -15.05 -5.56
N GLN A 202 -1.86 -13.89 -5.00
CA GLN A 202 -2.75 -12.78 -4.76
C GLN A 202 -2.93 -11.90 -6.01
N PHE A 203 -4.15 -11.46 -6.23
CA PHE A 203 -4.52 -10.55 -7.31
C PHE A 203 -5.48 -9.48 -6.81
N PHE A 204 -5.62 -8.41 -7.58
CA PHE A 204 -6.64 -7.41 -7.33
C PHE A 204 -7.41 -7.05 -8.59
N ILE A 205 -8.63 -6.59 -8.39
CA ILE A 205 -9.50 -6.04 -9.43
C ILE A 205 -9.70 -4.56 -9.13
N THR A 206 -9.39 -3.70 -10.09
CA THR A 206 -9.76 -2.29 -9.99
C THR A 206 -11.24 -2.11 -10.30
N TYR A 207 -12.00 -1.51 -9.40
CA TYR A 207 -13.42 -1.24 -9.64
C TYR A 207 -13.73 0.21 -10.05
N LYS A 208 -12.70 1.08 -10.02
CA LYS A 208 -12.62 2.42 -10.63
C LYS A 208 -11.20 2.63 -11.14
N ASP A 209 -11.04 3.58 -12.07
CA ASP A 209 -9.73 3.99 -12.54
C ASP A 209 -8.82 4.33 -11.36
N SER A 210 -7.64 3.75 -11.36
CA SER A 210 -6.65 3.89 -10.29
C SER A 210 -5.28 4.18 -10.86
N VAL A 211 -4.49 4.99 -10.15
CA VAL A 211 -3.09 5.21 -10.47
C VAL A 211 -2.25 4.57 -9.38
N LEU A 212 -1.41 3.61 -9.76
CA LEU A 212 -0.54 2.87 -8.86
C LEU A 212 0.92 3.23 -9.12
N PRO A 213 1.78 3.26 -8.10
CA PRO A 213 3.19 3.60 -8.26
C PRO A 213 3.92 2.60 -9.16
N VAL A 214 4.76 3.13 -10.06
CA VAL A 214 5.58 2.33 -11.00
C VAL A 214 7.08 2.43 -10.72
N ASP A 215 7.50 3.35 -9.86
CA ASP A 215 8.88 3.59 -9.45
C ASP A 215 9.58 2.35 -8.86
N GLN A 216 8.81 1.44 -8.29
CA GLN A 216 9.27 0.15 -7.77
C GLN A 216 8.90 -1.04 -8.67
N GLY A 217 8.63 -0.81 -9.96
CA GLY A 217 8.35 -1.85 -10.96
C GLY A 217 6.86 -2.08 -11.25
N GLY A 218 5.92 -1.39 -10.56
CA GLY A 218 4.48 -1.53 -10.83
C GLY A 218 3.89 -2.91 -10.55
N TYR A 219 2.76 -3.22 -11.17
CA TYR A 219 2.02 -4.47 -10.98
C TYR A 219 1.69 -5.10 -12.33
N THR A 220 1.88 -6.41 -12.45
CA THR A 220 1.57 -7.16 -13.67
C THR A 220 0.08 -7.12 -13.98
N VAL A 221 -0.30 -6.55 -15.12
CA VAL A 221 -1.66 -6.65 -15.66
C VAL A 221 -1.78 -7.95 -16.42
N MET A 222 -2.56 -8.89 -15.86
CA MET A 222 -2.76 -10.21 -16.47
C MET A 222 -4.08 -10.32 -17.26
N GLY A 223 -5.00 -9.36 -17.10
CA GLY A 223 -6.28 -9.41 -17.79
C GLY A 223 -7.26 -8.35 -17.35
N HIS A 224 -8.53 -8.58 -17.67
CA HIS A 224 -9.61 -7.65 -17.35
C HIS A 224 -10.96 -8.35 -17.17
N VAL A 225 -11.85 -7.69 -16.44
CA VAL A 225 -13.26 -8.07 -16.28
C VAL A 225 -14.01 -7.66 -17.54
N THR A 226 -14.72 -8.59 -18.15
CA THR A 226 -15.51 -8.37 -19.39
C THR A 226 -16.99 -8.12 -19.12
N SER A 227 -17.51 -8.59 -17.96
CA SER A 227 -18.88 -8.36 -17.52
C SER A 227 -19.01 -8.51 -15.99
N GLY A 228 -20.02 -7.90 -15.39
CA GLY A 228 -20.33 -8.05 -13.96
C GLY A 228 -19.45 -7.20 -13.03
N LEU A 229 -18.73 -6.20 -13.52
CA LEU A 229 -17.91 -5.32 -12.68
C LEU A 229 -18.74 -4.55 -11.62
N ASP A 230 -20.01 -4.31 -11.89
CA ASP A 230 -20.98 -3.72 -10.97
C ASP A 230 -21.12 -4.53 -9.67
N THR A 231 -20.90 -5.84 -9.71
CA THR A 231 -20.80 -6.67 -8.50
C THR A 231 -19.69 -6.19 -7.58
N VAL A 232 -18.47 -5.96 -8.11
CA VAL A 232 -17.34 -5.47 -7.32
C VAL A 232 -17.61 -4.05 -6.81
N THR A 233 -18.17 -3.20 -7.65
CA THR A 233 -18.56 -1.83 -7.29
C THR A 233 -19.60 -1.81 -6.16
N SER A 234 -20.59 -2.70 -6.21
CA SER A 234 -21.61 -2.83 -5.17
C SER A 234 -21.04 -3.34 -3.85
N LEU A 235 -20.13 -4.31 -3.88
CA LEU A 235 -19.42 -4.79 -2.69
C LEU A 235 -18.56 -3.67 -2.09
N ALA A 236 -17.89 -2.89 -2.93
CA ALA A 236 -17.07 -1.76 -2.50
C ALA A 236 -17.89 -0.60 -1.90
N ALA A 237 -19.16 -0.42 -2.34
CA ALA A 237 -20.05 0.60 -1.79
C ALA A 237 -20.40 0.37 -0.31
N ALA A 238 -20.32 -0.87 0.18
CA ALA A 238 -20.47 -1.18 1.60
C ALA A 238 -19.28 -0.70 2.45
N GLY A 239 -18.17 -0.35 1.81
CA GLY A 239 -16.97 0.18 2.46
C GLY A 239 -16.09 -0.85 3.13
N VAL A 240 -15.18 -0.36 3.95
CA VAL A 240 -14.22 -1.13 4.74
C VAL A 240 -14.81 -1.46 6.12
N LYS A 241 -14.47 -2.61 6.65
CA LYS A 241 -14.92 -3.05 7.97
C LYS A 241 -14.52 -2.04 9.05
N ALA A 242 -15.49 -1.62 9.86
CA ALA A 242 -15.25 -0.67 10.95
C ALA A 242 -14.32 -1.25 12.03
N GLY A 243 -13.55 -0.37 12.69
CA GLY A 243 -12.64 -0.74 13.78
C GLY A 243 -11.25 -1.20 13.34
N GLY A 244 -10.94 -1.14 12.04
CA GLY A 244 -9.57 -1.35 11.53
C GLY A 244 -8.68 -0.12 11.68
N SER A 245 -7.42 -0.24 11.27
CA SER A 245 -6.41 0.84 11.32
C SER A 245 -6.69 1.97 10.31
N SER A 246 -7.51 1.72 9.29
CA SER A 246 -7.88 2.70 8.27
C SER A 246 -9.38 2.60 7.95
N ALA A 247 -10.00 3.74 7.71
CA ALA A 247 -11.41 3.82 7.26
C ALA A 247 -11.57 3.53 5.75
N THR A 248 -10.47 3.55 5.00
CA THR A 248 -10.49 3.44 3.52
C THR A 248 -9.61 2.32 2.97
N ASP A 249 -8.94 1.56 3.82
CA ASP A 249 -8.07 0.43 3.44
C ASP A 249 -8.14 -0.66 4.52
N GLY A 250 -8.63 -1.82 4.15
CA GLY A 250 -8.78 -2.95 5.07
C GLY A 250 -9.74 -4.02 4.54
N PRO A 251 -10.15 -4.97 5.37
CA PRO A 251 -11.13 -5.97 4.96
C PRO A 251 -12.46 -5.32 4.52
N PRO A 252 -13.11 -5.85 3.46
CA PRO A 252 -14.44 -5.39 3.07
C PRO A 252 -15.44 -5.47 4.23
N ALA A 253 -16.34 -4.50 4.36
CA ALA A 253 -17.39 -4.51 5.40
C ALA A 253 -18.31 -5.74 5.25
N THR A 254 -18.64 -6.10 4.01
CA THR A 254 -19.28 -7.37 3.67
C THR A 254 -18.21 -8.36 3.26
N ALA A 255 -18.15 -9.52 3.91
CA ALA A 255 -17.19 -10.56 3.53
C ALA A 255 -17.38 -10.98 2.07
N VAL A 256 -16.28 -11.08 1.34
CA VAL A 256 -16.27 -11.47 -0.07
C VAL A 256 -15.53 -12.79 -0.20
N THR A 257 -16.21 -13.79 -0.76
CA THR A 257 -15.67 -15.13 -1.00
C THR A 257 -15.65 -15.42 -2.49
N ILE A 258 -14.58 -16.03 -2.96
CA ILE A 258 -14.50 -16.60 -4.30
C ILE A 258 -15.18 -17.97 -4.25
N ASP A 259 -16.29 -18.12 -4.93
CA ASP A 259 -17.00 -19.41 -5.02
C ASP A 259 -16.38 -20.31 -6.07
N SER A 260 -15.93 -19.73 -7.18
CA SER A 260 -15.19 -20.41 -8.24
C SER A 260 -14.40 -19.45 -9.09
N PHE A 261 -13.31 -19.94 -9.69
CA PHE A 261 -12.58 -19.24 -10.75
C PHE A 261 -12.25 -20.25 -11.86
N THR A 262 -12.92 -20.14 -12.99
CA THR A 262 -12.78 -21.04 -14.13
C THR A 262 -12.22 -20.30 -15.34
N LEU A 263 -11.30 -20.92 -16.08
CA LEU A 263 -10.64 -20.35 -17.26
C LEU A 263 -10.57 -21.42 -18.37
N LYS A 264 -10.92 -21.02 -19.58
CA LYS A 264 -10.91 -21.90 -20.78
C LYS A 264 -10.06 -21.29 -21.88
#